data_1b0232d4aaef85fe46cf40958749d469
#
_entry.id   1b0232d4aaef85fe46cf40958749d469
#
_cell.length_a   1.000
_cell.length_b   1.000
_cell.length_c   1.000
_cell.angle_alpha   90.00
_cell.angle_beta   90.00
_cell.angle_gamma   90.00
#
_symmetry.space_group_name_H-M   'P 1'
#
loop_
_entity.id
_entity.type
_entity.pdbx_description
1 polymer ?
#
loop_
_entity_poly.entity_id
_entity_poly.type
_entity_poly.pdbx_seq_one_letter_code
_entity_poly.pdbx_strand_id
1 'polypeptide(L)' 'MNEQDYVNHPTHYTSHPKGIECIDVIEECPYPNLANVMRYTWRVSWGGKWDDTEDLEKAAWYIGREIAR' A
#
# COMPACT_ATOMS: atom_id res chain seq x y z
N MET A 1 -4.51 21.51 1.35
CA MET A 1 -4.67 20.34 2.25
C MET A 1 -4.21 20.73 3.63
N ASN A 2 -5.00 20.47 4.66
CA ASN A 2 -4.60 20.79 6.03
C ASN A 2 -3.74 19.67 6.62
N GLU A 3 -3.19 19.92 7.81
CA GLU A 3 -2.29 18.97 8.47
C GLU A 3 -2.93 17.61 8.71
N GLN A 4 -4.20 17.59 9.09
CA GLN A 4 -4.93 16.35 9.35
C GLN A 4 -5.08 15.52 8.08
N ASP A 5 -5.39 16.13 6.95
CA ASP A 5 -5.50 15.45 5.69
C ASP A 5 -4.16 14.86 5.26
N TYR A 6 -3.07 15.58 5.50
CA TYR A 6 -1.74 15.10 5.19
C TYR A 6 -1.40 13.83 5.98
N VAL A 7 -1.78 13.78 7.25
CA VAL A 7 -1.55 12.60 8.10
C VAL A 7 -2.40 11.43 7.64
N ASN A 8 -3.67 11.67 7.34
CA ASN A 8 -4.61 10.60 6.97
C ASN A 8 -4.45 10.14 5.54
N HIS A 9 -3.94 11.00 4.66
CA HIS A 9 -3.81 10.72 3.23
C HIS A 9 -2.39 11.03 2.75
N PRO A 10 -1.39 10.21 3.18
CA PRO A 10 0.00 10.42 2.75
C PRO A 10 0.13 10.32 1.23
N THR A 11 0.97 11.17 0.64
CA THR A 11 1.12 11.26 -0.81
C THR A 11 1.41 9.92 -1.47
N HIS A 12 2.25 9.08 -0.85
CA HIS A 12 2.61 7.79 -1.43
C HIS A 12 1.46 6.78 -1.44
N TYR A 13 0.32 7.12 -0.85
CA TYR A 13 -0.89 6.32 -0.91
C TYR A 13 -2.02 6.98 -1.69
N THR A 14 -1.85 8.25 -2.08
CA THR A 14 -2.91 9.03 -2.73
C THR A 14 -2.55 9.48 -4.14
N SER A 15 -1.47 8.97 -4.72
CA SER A 15 -0.99 9.40 -6.03
C SER A 15 -1.63 8.68 -7.21
N HIS A 16 -2.66 7.87 -6.96
CA HIS A 16 -3.36 7.17 -8.03
C HIS A 16 -4.02 8.18 -8.99
N PRO A 17 -3.87 7.99 -10.32
CA PRO A 17 -4.38 8.97 -11.30
C PRO A 17 -5.88 9.23 -11.23
N LYS A 18 -6.68 8.27 -10.76
CA LYS A 18 -8.13 8.42 -10.63
C LYS A 18 -8.56 8.80 -9.22
N GLY A 19 -7.61 9.12 -8.34
CA GLY A 19 -7.92 9.53 -6.99
C GLY A 19 -8.34 8.41 -6.04
N ILE A 20 -8.18 7.16 -6.44
CA ILE A 20 -8.45 6.02 -5.57
C ILE A 20 -7.35 5.96 -4.51
N GLU A 21 -7.73 5.86 -3.25
CA GLU A 21 -6.78 5.79 -2.14
C GLU A 21 -6.54 4.34 -1.73
N CYS A 22 -5.28 4.03 -1.42
CA CYS A 22 -4.90 2.70 -0.97
C CYS A 22 -5.73 2.24 0.24
N ILE A 23 -5.97 3.14 1.19
CA ILE A 23 -6.73 2.80 2.40
C ILE A 23 -8.14 2.32 2.07
N ASP A 24 -8.78 2.88 1.05
CA ASP A 24 -10.11 2.48 0.65
C ASP A 24 -10.15 1.03 0.17
N VAL A 25 -9.05 0.60 -0.46
CA VAL A 25 -8.93 -0.76 -0.98
C VAL A 25 -8.56 -1.74 0.14
N ILE A 26 -7.56 -1.41 0.95
CA ILE A 26 -7.08 -2.33 1.98
C ILE A 26 -8.08 -2.54 3.11
N GLU A 27 -8.94 -1.56 3.39
CA GLU A 27 -9.98 -1.71 4.41
C GLU A 27 -10.98 -2.81 4.07
N GLU A 28 -11.19 -3.06 2.79
CA GLU A 28 -12.11 -4.09 2.32
C GLU A 28 -11.47 -5.49 2.30
N CYS A 29 -10.15 -5.58 2.48
CA CYS A 29 -9.45 -6.86 2.40
C CYS A 29 -9.55 -7.60 3.73
N PRO A 30 -10.15 -8.83 3.76
CA PRO A 30 -10.32 -9.57 5.00
C PRO A 30 -9.05 -10.30 5.48
N TYR A 31 -7.98 -10.27 4.69
CA TYR A 31 -6.75 -11.00 5.00
C TYR A 31 -5.61 -10.02 5.25
N PRO A 32 -5.08 -9.95 6.51
CA PRO A 32 -4.04 -8.97 6.84
C PRO A 32 -2.78 -9.07 5.99
N ASN A 33 -2.34 -10.29 5.66
CA ASN A 33 -1.15 -10.46 4.81
C ASN A 33 -1.39 -9.87 3.41
N LEU A 34 -2.56 -10.09 2.83
CA LEU A 34 -2.89 -9.56 1.51
C LEU A 34 -3.09 -8.04 1.55
N ALA A 35 -3.63 -7.51 2.65
CA ALA A 35 -3.71 -6.05 2.82
C ALA A 35 -2.32 -5.42 2.79
N ASN A 36 -1.33 -6.05 3.42
CA ASN A 36 0.04 -5.57 3.39
C ASN A 36 0.66 -5.70 2.00
N VAL A 37 0.37 -6.77 1.27
CA VAL A 37 0.81 -6.91 -0.12
C VAL A 37 0.27 -5.76 -0.96
N MET A 38 -1.01 -5.44 -0.81
CA MET A 38 -1.63 -4.32 -1.52
C MET A 38 -0.96 -3.00 -1.18
N ARG A 39 -0.67 -2.77 0.10
CA ARG A 39 -0.02 -1.54 0.54
C ARG A 39 1.35 -1.35 -0.11
N TYR A 40 2.19 -2.37 -0.08
CA TYR A 40 3.54 -2.27 -0.63
C TYR A 40 3.54 -2.19 -2.15
N THR A 41 2.70 -2.94 -2.83
CA THR A 41 2.59 -2.85 -4.29
C THR A 41 1.99 -1.53 -4.74
N TRP A 42 1.09 -0.95 -3.95
CA TRP A 42 0.56 0.39 -4.22
C TRP A 42 1.67 1.44 -4.20
N ARG A 43 2.55 1.36 -3.21
CA ARG A 43 3.68 2.28 -3.09
C ARG A 43 4.61 2.18 -4.30
N VAL A 44 4.87 0.97 -4.78
CA VAL A 44 5.67 0.74 -5.99
C VAL A 44 4.96 1.35 -7.21
N SER A 45 3.66 1.11 -7.32
CA SER A 45 2.90 1.52 -8.50
C SER A 45 2.69 3.03 -8.58
N TRP A 46 2.38 3.68 -7.47
CA TRP A 46 1.99 5.09 -7.47
C TRP A 46 2.67 5.95 -6.42
N GLY A 47 3.53 5.39 -5.61
CA GLY A 47 4.21 6.12 -4.54
C GLY A 47 5.34 7.02 -5.00
N GLY A 48 6.20 6.50 -5.84
CA GLY A 48 7.22 7.27 -6.55
C GLY A 48 8.45 7.71 -5.77
N LYS A 49 8.48 7.57 -4.45
CA LYS A 49 9.57 8.10 -3.61
C LYS A 49 10.33 7.06 -2.82
N TRP A 50 9.91 5.82 -2.85
CA TRP A 50 10.44 4.78 -1.97
C TRP A 50 11.28 3.79 -2.76
N ASP A 51 12.10 3.03 -2.05
CA ASP A 51 12.87 1.96 -2.66
C ASP A 51 11.91 0.85 -3.10
N ASP A 52 11.68 0.76 -4.41
CA ASP A 52 10.78 -0.23 -4.98
C ASP A 52 11.21 -1.65 -4.66
N THR A 53 12.53 -1.91 -4.66
CA THR A 53 13.05 -3.25 -4.35
C THR A 53 12.68 -3.67 -2.94
N GLU A 54 12.86 -2.77 -1.97
CA GLU A 54 12.49 -3.04 -0.58
C GLU A 54 11.00 -3.30 -0.44
N ASP A 55 10.17 -2.47 -1.08
CA ASP A 55 8.73 -2.64 -1.02
C ASP A 55 8.29 -3.95 -1.69
N LEU A 56 8.90 -4.32 -2.80
CA LEU A 56 8.61 -5.58 -3.47
C LEU A 56 9.03 -6.78 -2.62
N GLU A 57 10.16 -6.69 -1.92
CA GLU A 57 10.61 -7.74 -1.02
C GLU A 57 9.64 -7.92 0.15
N LYS A 58 9.13 -6.81 0.70
CA LYS A 58 8.13 -6.86 1.77
C LYS A 58 6.83 -7.49 1.26
N ALA A 59 6.38 -7.11 0.07
CA ALA A 59 5.20 -7.71 -0.53
C ALA A 59 5.38 -9.21 -0.71
N ALA A 60 6.54 -9.63 -1.22
CA ALA A 60 6.84 -11.05 -1.42
C ALA A 60 6.82 -11.81 -0.08
N TRP A 61 7.36 -11.21 0.99
CA TRP A 61 7.35 -11.82 2.31
C TRP A 61 5.93 -12.08 2.81
N TYR A 62 5.04 -11.09 2.64
CA TYR A 62 3.66 -11.24 3.06
C TYR A 62 2.89 -12.24 2.19
N ILE A 63 3.22 -12.33 0.90
CA ILE A 63 2.67 -13.37 0.03
C ILE A 63 3.07 -14.74 0.54
N GLY A 64 4.35 -14.92 0.88
CA GLY A 64 4.84 -16.17 1.45
C GLY A 64 4.12 -16.56 2.73
N ARG A 65 3.87 -15.58 3.61
CA ARG A 65 3.11 -15.85 4.84
C ARG A 65 1.68 -16.28 4.55
N GLU A 66 1.05 -15.70 3.56
CA GLU A 66 -0.32 -16.08 3.20
C GLU A 66 -0.36 -17.48 2.63
N ILE A 67 0.62 -17.85 1.80
CA ILE A 67 0.72 -19.22 1.27
C ILE A 67 0.91 -20.24 2.39
N ALA A 68 1.72 -19.89 3.40
CA ALA A 68 2.04 -20.78 4.51
C ALA A 68 0.94 -20.87 5.58
N ARG A 69 0.02 -19.93 5.56
CA ARG A 69 -1.03 -19.84 6.57
C ARG A 69 -1.98 -21.05 6.62
#